data_dcaa85fdbc1d43e8b170a5b974fca41f
#
_entry.id   dcaa85fdbc1d43e8b170a5b974fca41f
#
_cell.length_a   1.000
_cell.length_b   1.000
_cell.length_c   1.000
_cell.angle_alpha   90.00
_cell.angle_beta   90.00
_cell.angle_gamma   90.00
#
_symmetry.space_group_name_H-M   'P 1'
#
loop_
_entity.id
_entity.type
_entity.pdbx_description
1 polymer ?
#
loop_
_entity_poly.entity_id
_entity_poly.type
_entity_poly.pdbx_seq_one_letter_code
_entity_poly.pdbx_strand_id
1 'polypeptide(L)'
;FFKIILRMNPNSEESVMFLLNKFRKSINLYKGYSGDILNKINLSDVDFVFLDGGHSYETVKKDLKILKTKLNDKSIIVCDDYNISQYGVKKAVDEIKNDHKFIDLGRFAFLRINK
;
A
#
# COMPACT_ATOMS: atom_id res chain seq x y z
N PHE A 1 -4.46 -16.88 -0.81
CA PHE A 1 -3.68 -16.38 -1.94
C PHE A 1 -3.25 -14.93 -1.69
N PHE A 2 -1.95 -14.68 -1.70
CA PHE A 2 -1.42 -13.35 -1.46
C PHE A 2 -0.91 -12.74 -2.77
N LYS A 3 -1.33 -11.51 -3.05
CA LYS A 3 -0.67 -10.66 -4.04
C LYS A 3 0.15 -9.63 -3.29
N ILE A 4 1.44 -9.62 -3.54
CA ILE A 4 2.36 -8.64 -2.96
C ILE A 4 2.68 -7.61 -4.04
N ILE A 5 2.41 -6.34 -3.73
CA ILE A 5 2.73 -5.22 -4.61
C ILE A 5 3.88 -4.48 -3.97
N LEU A 6 5.03 -4.50 -4.63
CA LEU A 6 6.24 -3.84 -4.16
C LEU A 6 6.52 -2.63 -5.04
N ARG A 7 6.64 -1.46 -4.42
CA ARG A 7 7.22 -0.29 -5.07
C ARG A 7 8.71 -0.30 -4.81
N MET A 8 9.49 -0.37 -5.88
CA MET A 8 10.93 -0.54 -5.76
C MET A 8 11.68 0.59 -6.45
N ASN A 9 12.80 0.97 -5.84
CA ASN A 9 13.81 1.73 -6.52
C ASN A 9 14.40 0.88 -7.65
N PRO A 10 14.52 1.38 -8.90
CA PRO A 10 15.10 0.63 -10.00
C PRO A 10 16.47 0.03 -9.71
N ASN A 11 17.29 0.71 -8.88
CA ASN A 11 18.62 0.24 -8.51
C ASN A 11 18.62 -0.98 -7.57
N SER A 12 17.50 -1.27 -6.91
CA SER A 12 17.36 -2.38 -5.98
C SER A 12 16.55 -3.54 -6.56
N GLU A 13 16.00 -3.40 -7.77
CA GLU A 13 15.13 -4.39 -8.39
C GLU A 13 15.80 -5.76 -8.52
N GLU A 14 17.03 -5.79 -9.06
CA GLU A 14 17.78 -7.05 -9.23
C GLU A 14 18.06 -7.73 -7.90
N SER A 15 18.46 -6.98 -6.87
CA SER A 15 18.74 -7.54 -5.54
C SER A 15 17.49 -8.14 -4.92
N VAL A 16 16.35 -7.47 -5.05
CA VAL A 16 15.08 -7.98 -4.51
C VAL A 16 14.63 -9.19 -5.30
N MET A 17 14.73 -9.18 -6.62
CA MET A 17 14.39 -10.34 -7.45
C MET A 17 15.25 -11.56 -7.12
N PHE A 18 16.54 -11.36 -6.83
CA PHE A 18 17.41 -12.44 -6.38
C PHE A 18 16.92 -13.04 -5.06
N LEU A 19 16.60 -12.19 -4.07
CA LEU A 19 16.09 -12.65 -2.78
C LEU A 19 14.73 -13.33 -2.90
N LEU A 20 13.89 -12.89 -3.81
CA LEU A 20 12.53 -13.40 -4.00
C LEU A 20 12.45 -14.56 -5.00
N ASN A 21 13.57 -14.98 -5.58
CA ASN A 21 13.58 -16.02 -6.61
C ASN A 21 12.89 -17.32 -6.16
N LYS A 22 13.01 -17.68 -4.89
CA LYS A 22 12.34 -18.85 -4.30
C LYS A 22 10.81 -18.75 -4.37
N PHE A 23 10.28 -17.54 -4.39
CA PHE A 23 8.84 -17.26 -4.34
C PHE A 23 8.31 -16.68 -5.65
N ARG A 24 9.11 -16.69 -6.70
CA ARG A 24 8.82 -15.97 -7.93
C ARG A 24 7.48 -16.37 -8.60
N LYS A 25 7.02 -17.60 -8.41
CA LYS A 25 5.72 -18.07 -8.90
C LYS A 25 4.54 -17.47 -8.14
N SER A 26 4.79 -17.03 -6.90
CA SER A 26 3.78 -16.43 -6.01
C SER A 26 3.85 -14.91 -5.99
N ILE A 27 4.75 -14.29 -6.77
CA ILE A 27 5.00 -12.85 -6.75
C ILE A 27 4.81 -12.28 -8.15
N ASN A 28 4.02 -11.22 -8.24
CA ASN A 28 3.91 -10.39 -9.43
C ASN A 28 4.57 -9.05 -9.14
N LEU A 29 5.62 -8.73 -9.89
CA LEU A 29 6.34 -7.47 -9.73
C LEU A 29 5.88 -6.49 -10.81
N TYR A 30 5.48 -5.31 -10.38
CA TYR A 30 5.08 -4.22 -11.26
C TYR A 30 5.99 -3.03 -11.04
N LYS A 31 6.52 -2.45 -12.11
CA LYS A 31 7.40 -1.29 -12.09
C LYS A 31 6.66 -0.05 -12.55
N GLY A 32 6.76 1.02 -11.78
CA GLY A 32 6.13 2.30 -12.12
C GLY A 32 5.55 3.01 -10.91
N TYR A 33 4.77 4.04 -11.16
CA TYR A 33 4.06 4.77 -10.11
C TYR A 33 2.92 3.93 -9.58
N SER A 34 2.83 3.85 -8.25
CA SER A 34 1.83 3.03 -7.56
C SER A 34 0.39 3.35 -8.00
N GLY A 35 0.04 4.62 -8.10
CA GLY A 35 -1.30 5.01 -8.52
C GLY A 35 -1.68 4.52 -9.91
N ASP A 36 -0.73 4.53 -10.85
CA ASP A 36 -0.99 4.04 -12.21
C ASP A 36 -1.14 2.52 -12.22
N ILE A 37 -0.29 1.82 -11.47
CA ILE A 37 -0.34 0.36 -11.37
C ILE A 37 -1.60 -0.11 -10.66
N LEU A 38 -1.93 0.50 -9.53
CA LEU A 38 -3.12 0.15 -8.76
C LEU A 38 -4.41 0.31 -9.57
N ASN A 39 -4.45 1.28 -10.48
CA ASN A 39 -5.59 1.46 -11.37
C ASN A 39 -5.76 0.32 -12.38
N LYS A 40 -4.67 -0.32 -12.78
CA LYS A 40 -4.66 -1.34 -13.85
C LYS A 40 -4.87 -2.75 -13.34
N ILE A 41 -4.51 -3.05 -12.10
CA ILE A 41 -4.56 -4.42 -11.57
C ILE A 41 -5.88 -4.67 -10.84
N ASN A 42 -6.27 -5.95 -10.79
CA ASN A 42 -7.42 -6.38 -10.02
C ASN A 42 -7.01 -6.58 -8.56
N LEU A 43 -7.72 -5.92 -7.65
CA LEU A 43 -7.47 -5.99 -6.21
C LEU A 43 -8.62 -6.68 -5.44
N SER A 44 -9.57 -7.26 -6.15
CA SER A 44 -10.76 -7.83 -5.50
C SER A 44 -10.48 -9.04 -4.60
N ASP A 45 -9.38 -9.73 -4.83
CA ASP A 45 -8.95 -10.88 -4.03
C ASP A 45 -7.77 -10.57 -3.07
N VAL A 46 -7.47 -9.31 -2.89
CA VAL A 46 -6.38 -8.87 -2.00
C VAL A 46 -6.93 -8.63 -0.60
N ASP A 47 -6.35 -9.28 0.38
CA ASP A 47 -6.75 -9.17 1.79
C ASP A 47 -5.87 -8.21 2.59
N PHE A 48 -4.64 -8.00 2.16
CA PHE A 48 -3.66 -7.22 2.89
C PHE A 48 -2.80 -6.39 1.94
N VAL A 49 -2.62 -5.12 2.27
CA VAL A 49 -1.74 -4.20 1.54
C VAL A 49 -0.78 -3.54 2.53
N PHE A 50 0.51 -3.61 2.23
CA PHE A 50 1.51 -2.80 2.91
C PHE A 50 1.88 -1.63 2.01
N LEU A 51 1.53 -0.43 2.43
CA LEU A 51 1.73 0.80 1.66
C LEU A 51 2.97 1.53 2.17
N ASP A 52 4.07 1.40 1.44
CA ASP A 52 5.36 1.98 1.78
C ASP A 52 6.05 2.47 0.50
N GLY A 53 5.47 3.43 -0.15
CA GLY A 53 6.02 3.88 -1.42
C GLY A 53 6.24 5.37 -1.49
N GLY A 54 5.18 6.11 -1.39
CA GLY A 54 5.22 7.56 -1.47
C GLY A 54 5.21 8.21 -0.10
N HIS A 55 5.90 9.33 0.02
CA HIS A 55 5.90 10.12 1.23
C HIS A 55 5.11 11.41 1.07
N SER A 56 4.78 11.82 -0.16
CA SER A 56 3.99 13.01 -0.38
C SER A 56 2.51 12.74 -0.08
N TYR A 57 1.84 13.78 0.41
CA TYR A 57 0.41 13.72 0.70
C TYR A 57 -0.41 13.31 -0.54
N GLU A 58 -0.11 13.90 -1.69
CA GLU A 58 -0.85 13.64 -2.94
C GLU A 58 -0.72 12.19 -3.38
N THR A 59 0.49 11.63 -3.31
CA THR A 59 0.75 10.24 -3.70
C THR A 59 0.00 9.27 -2.78
N VAL A 60 0.13 9.45 -1.48
CA VAL A 60 -0.53 8.58 -0.49
C VAL A 60 -2.04 8.71 -0.58
N LYS A 61 -2.55 9.92 -0.71
CA LYS A 61 -3.99 10.17 -0.87
C LYS A 61 -4.56 9.46 -2.11
N LYS A 62 -3.86 9.56 -3.24
CA LYS A 62 -4.25 8.88 -4.48
C LYS A 62 -4.27 7.37 -4.30
N ASP A 63 -3.22 6.81 -3.74
CA ASP A 63 -3.12 5.37 -3.50
C ASP A 63 -4.22 4.87 -2.58
N LEU A 64 -4.46 5.55 -1.47
CA LEU A 64 -5.52 5.19 -0.53
C LEU A 64 -6.91 5.29 -1.16
N LYS A 65 -7.15 6.29 -1.98
CA LYS A 65 -8.43 6.43 -2.71
C LYS A 65 -8.68 5.25 -3.64
N ILE A 66 -7.68 4.83 -4.38
CA ILE A 66 -7.79 3.68 -5.28
C ILE A 66 -7.99 2.40 -4.48
N LEU A 67 -7.19 2.20 -3.44
CA LEU A 67 -7.25 1.01 -2.60
C LEU A 67 -8.62 0.86 -1.95
N LYS A 68 -9.15 1.90 -1.33
CA LYS A 68 -10.46 1.80 -0.67
C LYS A 68 -11.59 1.53 -1.65
N THR A 69 -11.45 1.92 -2.91
CA THR A 69 -12.45 1.67 -3.95
C THR A 69 -12.37 0.23 -4.47
N LYS A 70 -11.18 -0.30 -4.64
CA LYS A 70 -10.94 -1.58 -5.31
C LYS A 70 -10.83 -2.77 -4.36
N LEU A 71 -10.42 -2.54 -3.11
CA LEU A 71 -10.32 -3.60 -2.11
C LEU A 71 -11.71 -4.02 -1.61
N ASN A 72 -11.78 -5.26 -1.14
CA ASN A 72 -12.98 -5.78 -0.52
C ASN A 72 -13.20 -5.20 0.88
N ASP A 73 -14.44 -5.29 1.34
CA ASP A 73 -14.76 -5.05 2.74
C ASP A 73 -13.88 -5.95 3.64
N LYS A 74 -13.39 -5.37 4.72
CA LYS A 74 -12.50 -6.01 5.70
C LYS A 74 -11.05 -6.25 5.24
N SER A 75 -10.69 -5.87 4.03
CA SER A 75 -9.26 -5.85 3.64
C SER A 75 -8.48 -4.88 4.53
N ILE A 76 -7.21 -5.19 4.76
CA ILE A 76 -6.35 -4.44 5.67
C ILE A 76 -5.31 -3.66 4.87
N ILE A 77 -5.14 -2.39 5.19
CA ILE A 77 -4.05 -1.55 4.70
C ILE A 77 -3.18 -1.16 5.89
N VAL A 78 -1.89 -1.40 5.78
CA VAL A 78 -0.90 -0.87 6.73
C VAL A 78 -0.05 0.16 6.01
N CYS A 79 -0.04 1.38 6.53
CA CYS A 79 0.76 2.47 5.98
C CYS A 79 2.01 2.67 6.83
N ASP A 80 3.17 2.66 6.20
CA ASP A 80 4.44 2.99 6.87
C ASP A 80 4.63 4.51 6.97
N ASP A 81 5.52 4.92 7.85
CA ASP A 81 5.91 6.32 8.06
C ASP A 81 4.77 7.23 8.53
N TYR A 82 3.80 6.66 9.23
CA TYR A 82 2.65 7.42 9.74
C TYR A 82 3.07 8.52 10.71
N ASN A 83 4.05 8.27 11.57
CA ASN A 83 4.50 9.21 12.58
C ASN A 83 5.59 10.18 12.11
N ILE A 84 5.96 10.16 10.84
CA ILE A 84 6.98 11.07 10.30
C ILE A 84 6.29 12.37 9.88
N SER A 85 6.48 13.43 10.67
CA SER A 85 5.76 14.69 10.50
C SER A 85 6.07 15.42 9.18
N GLN A 86 7.29 15.26 8.62
CA GLN A 86 7.66 15.86 7.35
C GLN A 86 7.02 15.16 6.14
N TYR A 87 6.46 13.96 6.32
CA TYR A 87 5.79 13.22 5.25
C TYR A 87 4.29 13.50 5.28
N GLY A 88 3.65 13.34 4.15
CA GLY A 88 2.20 13.53 4.02
C GLY A 88 1.34 12.33 4.38
N VAL A 89 1.95 11.22 4.84
CA VAL A 89 1.24 9.97 5.14
C VAL A 89 0.19 10.19 6.23
N LYS A 90 0.58 10.83 7.33
CA LYS A 90 -0.36 11.09 8.44
C LYS A 90 -1.57 11.89 8.00
N LYS A 91 -1.35 12.96 7.25
CA LYS A 91 -2.44 13.80 6.75
C LYS A 91 -3.41 13.00 5.88
N ALA A 92 -2.88 12.20 4.95
CA ALA A 92 -3.72 11.41 4.05
C ALA A 92 -4.52 10.34 4.80
N VAL A 93 -3.91 9.65 5.76
CA VAL A 93 -4.59 8.64 6.58
C VAL A 93 -5.63 9.29 7.48
N ASP A 94 -5.30 10.40 8.12
CA ASP A 94 -6.21 11.09 9.05
C ASP A 94 -7.48 11.59 8.36
N GLU A 95 -7.43 11.87 7.07
CA GLU A 95 -8.62 12.29 6.30
C GLU A 95 -9.64 11.16 6.11
N ILE A 96 -9.22 9.91 6.16
CA ILE A 96 -10.11 8.77 5.90
C ILE A 96 -10.29 7.84 7.11
N LYS A 97 -9.48 7.98 8.15
CA LYS A 97 -9.44 7.01 9.26
C LYS A 97 -10.77 6.80 9.96
N ASN A 98 -11.62 7.83 10.01
CA ASN A 98 -12.92 7.75 10.70
C ASN A 98 -13.96 6.93 9.92
N ASP A 99 -13.75 6.72 8.62
CA ASP A 99 -14.62 5.92 7.77
C ASP A 99 -14.31 4.44 7.86
N HIS A 100 -13.19 4.07 8.49
CA HIS A 100 -12.68 2.72 8.58
C HIS A 100 -12.31 2.39 10.01
N LYS A 101 -12.03 1.12 10.28
CA LYS A 101 -11.42 0.75 11.55
C LYS A 101 -9.94 1.14 11.52
N PHE A 102 -9.53 1.96 12.47
CA PHE A 102 -8.19 2.54 12.51
C PHE A 102 -7.49 2.19 13.80
N ILE A 103 -6.20 1.85 13.71
CA ILE A 103 -5.32 1.66 14.86
C ILE A 103 -4.02 2.39 14.60
N ASP A 104 -3.65 3.27 15.52
CA ASP A 104 -2.37 3.96 15.53
C ASP A 104 -1.32 3.06 16.18
N LEU A 105 -0.37 2.57 15.40
CA LEU A 105 0.75 1.75 15.87
C LEU A 105 2.07 2.54 15.90
N GLY A 106 1.99 3.87 15.98
CA GLY A 106 3.15 4.75 15.96
C GLY A 106 3.67 4.92 14.54
N ARG A 107 4.73 4.21 14.18
CA ARG A 107 5.30 4.23 12.84
C ARG A 107 4.30 3.78 11.78
N PHE A 108 3.42 2.85 12.12
CA PHE A 108 2.46 2.26 11.19
C PHE A 108 1.05 2.70 11.51
N ALA A 109 0.27 2.96 10.48
CA ALA A 109 -1.18 3.13 10.60
C ALA A 109 -1.87 1.89 10.05
N PHE A 110 -2.74 1.29 10.85
CA PHE A 110 -3.55 0.15 10.46
C PHE A 110 -4.95 0.63 10.10
N LEU A 111 -5.41 0.27 8.91
CA LEU A 111 -6.76 0.54 8.44
C LEU A 111 -7.42 -0.76 8.00
N ARG A 112 -8.58 -1.05 8.53
CA ARG A 112 -9.43 -2.13 8.02
C ARG A 112 -10.57 -1.49 7.24
N ILE A 113 -10.67 -1.85 5.96
CA ILE A 113 -11.67 -1.27 5.07
C ILE A 113 -13.07 -1.63 5.55
N ASN A 114 -13.90 -0.61 5.64
CA ASN A 114 -15.30 -0.72 6.00
C ASN A 114 -16.14 -0.11 4.87
N LYS A 115 -16.87 -0.97 4.18
CA LYS A 115 -17.72 -0.56 3.06
C LYS A 115 -19.20 -0.65 3.42
#